data_29ff20869fafe75bc3ad729d8087e3c7
#
_entry.id   29ff20869fafe75bc3ad729d8087e3c7
#
_cell.length_a   1.000
_cell.length_b   1.000
_cell.length_c   1.000
_cell.angle_alpha   90.00
_cell.angle_beta   90.00
_cell.angle_gamma   90.00
#
_symmetry.space_group_name_H-M   'P 1'
#
loop_
_entity.id
_entity.type
_entity.pdbx_description
1 polymer ?
#
loop_
_entity_poly.entity_id
_entity_poly.type
_entity_poly.pdbx_seq_one_letter_code
_entity_poly.pdbx_strand_id
1 'polypeptide(L)'
;MTADEGGAAASAPQSFEQAMAELAQLVTQMESGQLPLEASVAAYARGSELVKYCATQLEKVESQVKVLEGDMLKPFSADASEAAQ
;
A
#
# COMPACT_ATOMS: atom_id res chain seq x y z
N MET A 1 24.93 -6.10 10.00
CA MET A 1 24.54 -6.07 9.50
C MET A 1 24.33 -6.22 8.49
N THR A 2 24.37 -6.08 8.13
CA THR A 2 24.17 -6.01 7.15
C THR A 2 23.66 -6.84 6.49
N ALA A 3 23.95 -7.55 6.54
CA ALA A 3 23.39 -8.36 5.85
C ALA A 3 22.06 -8.49 6.01
N ASP A 4 21.95 -8.38 6.69
CA ASP A 4 20.81 -8.43 6.81
C ASP A 4 20.22 -7.60 6.22
N GLU A 5 20.80 -6.87 6.00
CA GLU A 5 20.28 -6.02 5.39
C GLU A 5 19.75 -6.49 4.22
N GLY A 6 20.31 -7.27 3.53
CA GLY A 6 19.76 -7.81 2.37
C GLY A 6 18.41 -8.35 2.62
N GLY A 7 18.30 -9.05 3.67
CA GLY A 7 17.03 -9.60 4.00
C GLY A 7 16.01 -8.52 4.20
N ALA A 8 16.47 -7.51 4.85
CA ALA A 8 15.57 -6.42 5.12
C ALA A 8 15.12 -5.81 3.83
N ALA A 9 16.01 -5.71 2.89
CA ALA A 9 15.64 -5.11 1.63
C ALA A 9 14.55 -5.90 0.95
N ALA A 10 14.59 -7.20 1.12
CA ALA A 10 13.62 -8.03 0.45
C ALA A 10 12.28 -8.00 1.15
N SER A 11 12.23 -7.40 2.31
CA SER A 11 11.00 -7.43 3.06
C SER A 11 10.21 -6.17 2.87
N ALA A 12 9.48 -5.78 3.87
CA ALA A 12 8.53 -4.69 3.75
C ALA A 12 9.19 -3.38 3.36
N PRO A 13 8.53 -2.61 2.53
CA PRO A 13 9.01 -1.28 2.22
C PRO A 13 8.90 -0.40 3.45
N GLN A 14 9.65 0.70 3.44
CA GLN A 14 9.71 1.57 4.60
C GLN A 14 8.60 2.60 4.60
N SER A 15 7.98 2.84 3.48
CA SER A 15 6.91 3.82 3.42
C SER A 15 6.00 3.50 2.27
N PHE A 16 4.82 4.09 2.32
CA PHE A 16 3.86 3.94 1.25
C PHE A 16 4.44 4.49 -0.05
N GLU A 17 5.06 5.64 0.02
CA GLU A 17 5.64 6.24 -1.18
C GLU A 17 6.73 5.37 -1.78
N GLN A 18 7.53 4.76 -0.93
CA GLN A 18 8.57 3.88 -1.41
C GLN A 18 7.97 2.65 -2.08
N ALA A 19 6.93 2.11 -1.48
CA ALA A 19 6.25 0.96 -2.05
C ALA A 19 5.66 1.30 -3.41
N MET A 20 5.06 2.46 -3.53
CA MET A 20 4.48 2.87 -4.80
C MET A 20 5.55 3.08 -5.86
N ALA A 21 6.67 3.64 -5.47
CA ALA A 21 7.76 3.85 -6.43
C ALA A 21 8.29 2.51 -6.93
N GLU A 22 8.47 1.58 -6.03
CA GLU A 22 8.96 0.27 -6.43
C GLU A 22 7.94 -0.44 -7.31
N LEU A 23 6.68 -0.34 -6.96
CA LEU A 23 5.64 -0.97 -7.76
C LEU A 23 5.62 -0.39 -9.16
N ALA A 24 5.77 0.93 -9.28
CA ALA A 24 5.79 1.56 -10.58
C ALA A 24 6.96 1.05 -11.43
N GLN A 25 8.11 0.84 -10.80
CA GLN A 25 9.25 0.31 -11.53
C GLN A 25 8.99 -1.10 -12.01
N LEU A 26 8.38 -1.91 -11.15
CA LEU A 26 8.07 -3.28 -11.53
C LEU A 26 7.11 -3.31 -12.71
N VAL A 27 6.10 -2.47 -12.66
CA VAL A 27 5.13 -2.41 -13.75
C VAL A 27 5.82 -2.02 -15.04
N THR A 28 6.68 -1.02 -14.98
CA THR A 28 7.42 -0.59 -16.15
C THR A 28 8.24 -1.72 -16.73
N GLN A 29 8.94 -2.46 -15.87
CA GLN A 29 9.75 -3.57 -16.32
C GLN A 29 8.90 -4.64 -16.98
N MET A 30 7.75 -4.93 -16.39
CA MET A 30 6.88 -5.94 -16.95
C MET A 30 6.27 -5.49 -18.26
N GLU A 31 5.95 -4.22 -18.37
CA GLU A 31 5.38 -3.71 -19.60
C GLU A 31 6.38 -3.70 -20.75
N SER A 32 7.65 -3.57 -20.42
CA SER A 32 8.65 -3.55 -21.45
C SER A 32 8.72 -4.90 -22.18
N GLY A 33 8.28 -5.96 -21.52
CA GLY A 33 8.29 -7.26 -22.12
C GLY A 33 9.67 -7.86 -22.27
N GLN A 34 10.65 -7.29 -21.58
CA GLN A 34 12.02 -7.75 -21.73
C GLN A 34 12.47 -8.69 -20.62
N LEU A 35 11.63 -8.89 -19.63
CA LEU A 35 12.00 -9.75 -18.52
C LEU A 35 11.89 -11.23 -18.93
N PRO A 36 12.89 -12.03 -18.56
CA PRO A 36 12.74 -13.48 -18.70
C PRO A 36 11.56 -13.94 -17.86
N LEU A 37 11.06 -15.11 -18.19
CA LEU A 37 9.89 -15.63 -17.51
C LEU A 37 10.07 -15.68 -16.00
N GLU A 38 11.21 -16.18 -15.55
CA GLU A 38 11.44 -16.29 -14.12
C GLU A 38 11.47 -14.94 -13.45
N ALA A 39 12.06 -13.96 -14.12
CA ALA A 39 12.12 -12.61 -13.58
C ALA A 39 10.72 -12.00 -13.53
N SER A 40 9.90 -12.32 -14.52
CA SER A 40 8.52 -11.81 -14.52
C SER A 40 7.73 -12.39 -13.36
N VAL A 41 7.92 -13.66 -13.07
CA VAL A 41 7.24 -14.27 -11.94
C VAL A 41 7.68 -13.62 -10.63
N ALA A 42 9.00 -13.39 -10.50
CA ALA A 42 9.52 -12.76 -9.30
C ALA A 42 8.99 -11.34 -9.17
N ALA A 43 8.93 -10.61 -10.27
CA ALA A 43 8.41 -9.25 -10.24
C ALA A 43 6.95 -9.24 -9.84
N TYR A 44 6.19 -10.18 -10.35
CA TYR A 44 4.78 -10.28 -9.99
C TYR A 44 4.61 -10.57 -8.51
N ALA A 45 5.40 -11.48 -7.99
CA ALA A 45 5.33 -11.83 -6.58
C ALA A 45 5.66 -10.61 -5.72
N ARG A 46 6.73 -9.90 -6.09
CA ARG A 46 7.11 -8.71 -5.36
C ARG A 46 6.02 -7.66 -5.45
N GLY A 47 5.47 -7.49 -6.65
CA GLY A 47 4.39 -6.52 -6.84
C GLY A 47 3.20 -6.84 -5.96
N SER A 48 2.86 -8.12 -5.83
CA SER A 48 1.75 -8.51 -4.98
C SER A 48 2.00 -8.15 -3.53
N GLU A 49 3.23 -8.32 -3.07
CA GLU A 49 3.58 -7.93 -1.71
C GLU A 49 3.42 -6.44 -1.52
N LEU A 50 3.86 -5.68 -2.50
CA LEU A 50 3.76 -4.23 -2.42
C LEU A 50 2.31 -3.78 -2.41
N VAL A 51 1.49 -4.41 -3.22
CA VAL A 51 0.07 -4.08 -3.25
C VAL A 51 -0.57 -4.36 -1.89
N LYS A 52 -0.23 -5.49 -1.30
CA LYS A 52 -0.76 -5.81 0.03
C LYS A 52 -0.32 -4.78 1.05
N TYR A 53 0.94 -4.40 0.99
CA TYR A 53 1.45 -3.40 1.92
C TYR A 53 0.69 -2.08 1.75
N CYS A 54 0.53 -1.64 0.51
CA CYS A 54 -0.17 -0.40 0.26
C CYS A 54 -1.63 -0.49 0.71
N ALA A 55 -2.28 -1.61 0.46
CA ALA A 55 -3.66 -1.77 0.88
C ALA A 55 -3.77 -1.67 2.40
N THR A 56 -2.83 -2.30 3.11
CA THR A 56 -2.85 -2.22 4.56
C THR A 56 -2.66 -0.79 5.04
N GLN A 57 -1.73 -0.07 4.41
CA GLN A 57 -1.50 1.31 4.79
C GLN A 57 -2.73 2.17 4.53
N LEU A 58 -3.37 1.94 3.40
CA LEU A 58 -4.58 2.70 3.08
C LEU A 58 -5.71 2.40 4.05
N GLU A 59 -5.81 1.15 4.48
CA GLU A 59 -6.82 0.79 5.47
C GLU A 59 -6.58 1.53 6.78
N LYS A 60 -5.32 1.62 7.18
CA LYS A 60 -4.99 2.34 8.40
C LYS A 60 -5.37 3.81 8.28
N VAL A 61 -5.01 4.42 7.17
CA VAL A 61 -5.33 5.82 6.96
C VAL A 61 -6.84 6.02 6.91
N GLU A 62 -7.52 5.11 6.23
CA GLU A 62 -8.97 5.21 6.13
C GLU A 62 -9.62 5.15 7.51
N SER A 63 -9.13 4.25 8.36
CA SER A 63 -9.64 4.16 9.71
C SER A 63 -9.39 5.44 10.48
N GLN A 64 -8.20 6.00 10.33
CA GLN A 64 -7.86 7.25 11.01
C GLN A 64 -8.72 8.39 10.52
N VAL A 65 -8.95 8.43 9.22
CA VAL A 65 -9.80 9.47 8.66
C VAL A 65 -11.22 9.35 9.19
N LYS A 66 -11.72 8.13 9.29
CA LYS A 66 -13.06 7.93 9.80
C LYS A 66 -13.19 8.40 11.25
N VAL A 67 -12.17 8.14 12.05
CA VAL A 67 -12.17 8.59 13.41
C VAL A 67 -12.19 10.11 13.46
N LEU A 68 -11.35 10.73 12.66
CA LEU A 68 -11.30 12.19 12.62
C LEU A 68 -12.60 12.78 12.12
N GLU A 69 -13.16 12.20 11.08
CA GLU A 69 -14.43 12.65 10.57
C GLU A 69 -15.52 12.52 11.63
N GLY A 70 -15.49 11.42 12.36
CA GLY A 70 -16.44 11.22 13.42
C GLY A 70 -16.36 12.30 14.46
N ASP A 71 -15.15 12.65 14.85
CA ASP A 71 -14.96 13.71 15.81
C ASP A 71 -15.43 15.05 15.28
N MET A 72 -15.06 15.34 14.04
CA MET A 72 -15.41 16.63 13.46
C MET A 72 -16.90 16.78 13.23
N LEU A 73 -17.53 15.70 12.82
CA LEU A 73 -18.93 15.75 12.47
C LEU A 73 -19.85 15.39 13.61
N LYS A 74 -19.27 15.07 14.75
CA LYS A 74 -20.06 14.55 15.84
C LYS A 74 -21.26 15.41 16.20
N PRO A 75 -21.10 16.73 16.33
CA PRO A 75 -22.24 17.55 16.68
C PRO A 75 -23.38 17.49 15.67
N PHE A 76 -23.01 17.32 14.41
CA PHE A 76 -24.01 17.18 13.39
C PHE A 76 -24.26 15.76 13.02
N SER A 77 -23.26 14.94 13.16
CA SER A 77 -23.33 13.59 12.62
C SER A 77 -24.45 12.81 13.29
N ALA A 78 -24.76 13.15 14.52
CA ALA A 78 -25.85 12.46 15.17
C ALA A 78 -27.11 12.62 14.36
N ASP A 79 -27.40 13.85 14.00
CA ASP A 79 -28.56 14.13 13.21
C ASP A 79 -28.41 13.63 11.80
N ALA A 80 -27.25 13.91 11.23
CA ALA A 80 -27.03 13.54 9.85
C ALA A 80 -27.04 12.04 9.69
N SER A 81 -26.48 11.33 10.63
CA SER A 81 -26.47 9.88 10.55
C SER A 81 -27.87 9.33 10.59
N GLU A 82 -28.65 9.87 11.45
CA GLU A 82 -30.02 9.40 11.55
C GLU A 82 -30.77 9.72 10.29
N ALA A 83 -30.55 10.88 9.77
CA ALA A 83 -31.23 11.26 8.55
C ALA A 83 -30.79 10.36 7.40
N ALA A 84 -29.53 10.02 7.37
CA ALA A 84 -29.00 9.23 6.29
C ALA A 84 -29.53 7.82 6.35
N GLN A 85 -29.90 7.40 7.49
CA GLN A 85 -30.43 6.07 7.64
C GLN A 85 -31.93 6.06 7.47
#